data_b4281ee164e6819a998d744abff783d5
#
_entry.id   b4281ee164e6819a998d744abff783d5
#
_cell.length_a   1.000
_cell.length_b   1.000
_cell.length_c   1.000
_cell.angle_alpha   90.00
_cell.angle_beta   90.00
_cell.angle_gamma   90.00
#
_symmetry.space_group_name_H-M   'P 1'
#
loop_
_entity.id
_entity.type
_entity.pdbx_description
1 polymer ?
#
loop_
_entity_poly.entity_id
_entity_poly.type
_entity_poly.pdbx_seq_one_letter_code
_entity_poly.pdbx_strand_id
1 'polypeptide(L)'
;AQQSDIRTMKLYNFFRSGTSHRLRIALYLKGLQTQYVPVDLRTEAHLKDEFKAVNPQMLVPALEVDGKVLIQSPAIIEWLEETHPTPALLPTGANERAQVRALAALVGCDIHPINNRRILEYLRKQLGADEAAINTWCATWITAGFDAYEALLAANPLRSRFSFGDSPTVADVY
;
A
#
# COMPACT_ATOMS: atom_id res chain seq x y z
N ALA A 1 -13.76 3.08 32.16
CA ALA A 1 -12.48 2.51 31.80
C ALA A 1 -12.72 1.50 30.69
N GLN A 2 -12.51 1.90 29.43
CA GLN A 2 -12.51 0.98 28.30
C GLN A 2 -11.20 0.20 28.36
N GLN A 3 -11.32 -1.06 28.70
CA GLN A 3 -10.23 -2.04 28.56
C GLN A 3 -10.03 -2.17 27.04
N SER A 4 -8.97 -1.55 26.53
CA SER A 4 -8.57 -1.73 25.14
C SER A 4 -8.26 -3.21 24.96
N ASP A 5 -9.09 -3.92 24.23
CA ASP A 5 -8.77 -5.23 23.67
C ASP A 5 -7.52 -5.02 22.79
N ILE A 6 -6.35 -5.30 23.38
CA ILE A 6 -5.07 -5.22 22.65
C ILE A 6 -5.05 -6.44 21.75
N ARG A 7 -5.68 -6.32 20.59
CA ARG A 7 -5.56 -7.32 19.52
C ARG A 7 -4.08 -7.42 19.16
N THR A 8 -3.56 -8.62 19.22
CA THR A 8 -2.16 -8.86 18.85
C THR A 8 -2.08 -8.84 17.33
N MET A 9 -1.55 -7.73 16.79
CA MET A 9 -1.30 -7.59 15.35
C MET A 9 0.16 -7.86 15.05
N LYS A 10 0.44 -8.72 14.05
CA LYS A 10 1.79 -8.91 13.52
C LYS A 10 1.84 -8.43 12.07
N LEU A 11 2.78 -7.56 11.79
CA LEU A 11 3.01 -7.02 10.46
C LEU A 11 4.22 -7.68 9.83
N TYR A 12 3.98 -8.58 8.88
CA TYR A 12 5.01 -9.16 8.02
C TYR A 12 5.33 -8.16 6.92
N ASN A 13 6.54 -7.63 6.94
CA ASN A 13 6.88 -6.59 5.98
C ASN A 13 8.38 -6.43 5.73
N PHE A 14 8.71 -5.64 4.71
CA PHE A 14 10.07 -5.26 4.37
C PHE A 14 10.20 -3.74 4.35
N PHE A 15 11.23 -3.21 4.99
CA PHE A 15 11.37 -1.76 5.21
C PHE A 15 11.42 -0.92 3.93
N ARG A 16 11.94 -1.48 2.81
CA ARG A 16 12.01 -0.80 1.50
C ARG A 16 10.82 -1.08 0.59
N SER A 17 9.87 -1.91 0.99
CA SER A 17 8.69 -2.18 0.19
C SER A 17 7.72 -1.01 0.24
N GLY A 18 7.35 -0.45 -0.92
CA GLY A 18 6.36 0.62 -1.01
C GLY A 18 4.99 0.21 -0.47
N THR A 19 4.53 -1.01 -0.76
CA THR A 19 3.26 -1.52 -0.22
C THR A 19 3.29 -1.75 1.28
N SER A 20 4.45 -2.17 1.84
CA SER A 20 4.63 -2.25 3.29
C SER A 20 4.66 -0.84 3.92
N HIS A 21 5.29 0.12 3.25
CA HIS A 21 5.32 1.52 3.71
C HIS A 21 3.91 2.10 3.75
N ARG A 22 3.12 1.91 2.70
CA ARG A 22 1.70 2.28 2.65
C ARG A 22 0.93 1.79 3.87
N LEU A 23 1.05 0.51 4.20
CA LEU A 23 0.35 -0.05 5.34
C LEU A 23 0.88 0.49 6.68
N ARG A 24 2.20 0.71 6.81
CA ARG A 24 2.76 1.36 8.00
C ARG A 24 2.22 2.77 8.21
N ILE A 25 2.06 3.55 7.13
CA ILE A 25 1.46 4.90 7.19
C ILE A 25 0.01 4.79 7.70
N ALA A 26 -0.80 3.92 7.13
CA ALA A 26 -2.19 3.74 7.55
C ALA A 26 -2.30 3.33 9.03
N LEU A 27 -1.49 2.36 9.48
CA LEU A 27 -1.44 1.94 10.88
C LEU A 27 -1.02 3.09 11.81
N TYR A 28 -0.01 3.85 11.42
CA TYR A 28 0.46 5.01 12.19
C TYR A 28 -0.62 6.09 12.31
N LEU A 29 -1.28 6.45 11.21
CA LEU A 29 -2.35 7.44 11.21
C LEU A 29 -3.54 7.02 12.09
N LYS A 30 -3.79 5.73 12.19
CA LYS A 30 -4.83 5.17 13.06
C LYS A 30 -4.37 4.94 14.52
N GLY A 31 -3.11 5.24 14.84
CA GLY A 31 -2.56 5.03 16.18
C GLY A 31 -2.44 3.56 16.58
N LEU A 32 -2.38 2.64 15.61
CA LEU A 32 -2.33 1.21 15.85
C LEU A 32 -0.89 0.71 15.90
N GLN A 33 -0.61 -0.11 16.90
CA GLN A 33 0.71 -0.72 17.06
C GLN A 33 0.69 -2.18 16.62
N THR A 34 1.79 -2.62 16.03
CA THR A 34 1.97 -4.00 15.55
C THR A 34 3.32 -4.53 15.95
N GLN A 35 3.40 -5.84 16.14
CA GLN A 35 4.69 -6.53 16.19
C GLN A 35 5.27 -6.55 14.77
N TYR A 36 6.45 -5.97 14.59
CA TYR A 36 7.15 -5.97 13.32
C TYR A 36 7.82 -7.33 13.08
N VAL A 37 7.44 -8.01 12.00
CA VAL A 37 8.05 -9.27 11.56
C VAL A 37 8.76 -9.01 10.23
N PRO A 38 10.11 -8.97 10.20
CA PRO A 38 10.85 -8.66 8.99
C PRO A 38 10.81 -9.84 8.01
N VAL A 39 10.53 -9.55 6.73
CA VAL A 39 10.63 -10.49 5.61
C VAL A 39 11.62 -9.90 4.61
N ASP A 40 12.87 -10.29 4.70
CA ASP A 40 13.93 -9.68 3.88
C ASP A 40 13.87 -10.17 2.42
N LEU A 41 13.42 -9.27 1.54
CA LEU A 41 13.32 -9.54 0.11
C LEU A 41 14.69 -9.70 -0.57
N ARG A 42 15.77 -9.20 0.04
CA ARG A 42 17.14 -9.31 -0.51
C ARG A 42 17.67 -10.73 -0.37
N THR A 43 17.24 -11.43 0.68
CA THR A 43 17.60 -12.84 0.95
C THR A 43 16.55 -13.81 0.45
N GLU A 44 15.57 -13.31 -0.33
CA GLU A 44 14.46 -14.10 -0.85
C GLU A 44 13.62 -14.79 0.24
N ALA A 45 13.60 -14.22 1.46
CA ALA A 45 12.83 -14.78 2.58
C ALA A 45 11.33 -14.93 2.26
N HIS A 46 10.79 -14.07 1.38
CA HIS A 46 9.41 -14.14 0.92
C HIS A 46 9.10 -15.35 0.03
N LEU A 47 10.12 -16.01 -0.54
CA LEU A 47 9.97 -17.19 -1.40
C LEU A 47 10.09 -18.51 -0.63
N LYS A 48 10.41 -18.45 0.66
CA LYS A 48 10.55 -19.63 1.52
C LYS A 48 9.21 -20.16 1.99
N ASP A 49 9.16 -21.45 2.27
CA ASP A 49 7.93 -22.14 2.69
C ASP A 49 7.31 -21.54 3.96
N GLU A 50 8.14 -21.04 4.88
CA GLU A 50 7.68 -20.39 6.11
C GLU A 50 6.80 -19.17 5.82
N PHE A 51 7.23 -18.31 4.88
CA PHE A 51 6.42 -17.15 4.50
C PHE A 51 5.31 -17.51 3.52
N LYS A 52 5.50 -18.50 2.66
CA LYS A 52 4.46 -19.02 1.79
C LYS A 52 3.26 -19.55 2.57
N ALA A 53 3.50 -20.13 3.74
CA ALA A 53 2.44 -20.55 4.66
C ALA A 53 1.64 -19.36 5.23
N VAL A 54 2.28 -18.20 5.42
CA VAL A 54 1.62 -16.95 5.84
C VAL A 54 0.86 -16.32 4.68
N ASN A 55 1.50 -16.20 3.53
CA ASN A 55 0.91 -15.60 2.33
C ASN A 55 1.28 -16.42 1.07
N PRO A 56 0.34 -17.22 0.53
CA PRO A 56 0.59 -18.02 -0.67
C PRO A 56 1.01 -17.20 -1.90
N GLN A 57 0.70 -15.89 -1.93
CA GLN A 57 1.13 -14.98 -2.99
C GLN A 57 2.61 -14.59 -2.86
N MET A 58 3.25 -14.86 -1.71
CA MET A 58 4.66 -14.55 -1.44
C MET A 58 5.01 -13.06 -1.61
N LEU A 59 4.07 -12.19 -1.25
CA LEU A 59 4.22 -10.73 -1.30
C LEU A 59 4.04 -10.12 0.09
N VAL A 60 4.77 -9.05 0.36
CA VAL A 60 4.58 -8.22 1.55
C VAL A 60 3.82 -6.94 1.19
N PRO A 61 3.05 -6.36 2.13
CA PRO A 61 2.84 -6.78 3.50
C PRO A 61 1.77 -7.87 3.65
N ALA A 62 1.79 -8.54 4.80
CA ALA A 62 0.68 -9.30 5.34
C ALA A 62 0.44 -8.88 6.79
N LEU A 63 -0.80 -8.82 7.24
CA LEU A 63 -1.18 -8.46 8.61
C LEU A 63 -1.89 -9.63 9.27
N GLU A 64 -1.29 -10.18 10.32
CA GLU A 64 -1.94 -11.19 11.16
C GLU A 64 -2.67 -10.50 12.31
N VAL A 65 -3.94 -10.81 12.49
CA VAL A 65 -4.79 -10.31 13.56
C VAL A 65 -5.52 -11.49 14.19
N ASP A 66 -5.28 -11.74 15.47
CA ASP A 66 -5.91 -12.83 16.22
C ASP A 66 -5.78 -14.19 15.49
N GLY A 67 -4.61 -14.46 14.92
CA GLY A 67 -4.31 -15.70 14.20
C GLY A 67 -4.87 -15.79 12.78
N LYS A 68 -5.56 -14.76 12.29
CA LYS A 68 -6.01 -14.65 10.88
C LYS A 68 -5.11 -13.73 10.09
N VAL A 69 -4.71 -14.17 8.92
CA VAL A 69 -3.83 -13.38 8.05
C VAL A 69 -4.64 -12.64 6.98
N LEU A 70 -4.45 -11.33 6.94
CA LEU A 70 -4.97 -10.46 5.89
C LEU A 70 -3.82 -10.15 4.92
N ILE A 71 -4.11 -10.23 3.64
CA ILE A 71 -3.17 -9.96 2.55
C ILE A 71 -3.70 -8.86 1.65
N GLN A 72 -2.84 -8.29 0.81
CA GLN A 72 -3.11 -7.13 -0.05
C GLN A 72 -3.32 -5.83 0.73
N SER A 73 -2.34 -4.92 0.65
CA SER A 73 -2.40 -3.64 1.37
C SER A 73 -3.69 -2.85 1.14
N PRO A 74 -4.31 -2.82 -0.05
CA PRO A 74 -5.60 -2.16 -0.24
C PRO A 74 -6.71 -2.78 0.61
N ALA A 75 -6.81 -4.11 0.62
CA ALA A 75 -7.82 -4.82 1.41
C ALA A 75 -7.60 -4.65 2.91
N ILE A 76 -6.33 -4.65 3.35
CA ILE A 76 -6.00 -4.42 4.76
C ILE A 76 -6.39 -3.00 5.19
N ILE A 77 -6.15 -1.99 4.34
CA ILE A 77 -6.50 -0.60 4.64
C ILE A 77 -8.04 -0.43 4.72
N GLU A 78 -8.79 -1.05 3.81
CA GLU A 78 -10.26 -1.06 3.90
C GLU A 78 -10.73 -1.75 5.18
N TRP A 79 -10.13 -2.89 5.55
CA TRP A 79 -10.44 -3.56 6.81
C TRP A 79 -10.13 -2.67 8.03
N LEU A 80 -9.05 -1.89 8.00
CA LEU A 80 -8.73 -0.91 9.05
C LEU A 80 -9.79 0.19 9.13
N GLU A 81 -10.30 0.69 7.99
CA GLU A 81 -11.38 1.68 7.97
C GLU A 81 -12.67 1.14 8.61
N GLU A 82 -13.00 -0.12 8.34
CA GLU A 82 -14.22 -0.75 8.86
C GLU A 82 -14.12 -1.08 10.35
N THR A 83 -12.96 -1.55 10.82
CA THR A 83 -12.77 -2.04 12.19
C THR A 83 -12.21 -0.99 13.14
N HIS A 84 -11.53 0.03 12.62
CA HIS A 84 -10.94 1.16 13.35
C HIS A 84 -11.32 2.47 12.66
N PRO A 85 -12.61 2.87 12.69
CA PRO A 85 -13.11 3.99 11.88
C PRO A 85 -12.59 5.36 12.30
N THR A 86 -11.94 5.48 13.46
CA THR A 86 -11.43 6.74 14.00
C THR A 86 -9.93 6.65 14.28
N PRO A 87 -9.12 7.59 13.75
CA PRO A 87 -9.48 8.61 12.77
C PRO A 87 -9.81 8.00 11.40
N ALA A 88 -10.80 8.58 10.69
CA ALA A 88 -11.18 8.14 9.36
C ALA A 88 -10.12 8.55 8.32
N LEU A 89 -9.80 7.64 7.39
CA LEU A 89 -8.96 7.90 6.22
C LEU A 89 -9.78 8.01 4.92
N LEU A 90 -11.11 7.97 5.05
CA LEU A 90 -12.05 8.18 3.95
C LEU A 90 -13.10 9.19 4.37
N PRO A 91 -13.56 10.07 3.46
CA PRO A 91 -14.67 10.97 3.72
C PRO A 91 -15.99 10.20 3.92
N THR A 92 -17.04 10.89 4.33
CA THR A 92 -18.34 10.26 4.62
C THR A 92 -19.23 10.11 3.38
N GLY A 93 -19.15 11.03 2.41
CA GLY A 93 -19.95 11.00 1.19
C GLY A 93 -19.47 9.93 0.20
N ALA A 94 -20.40 9.26 -0.47
CA ALA A 94 -20.08 8.19 -1.41
C ALA A 94 -19.26 8.69 -2.61
N ASN A 95 -19.56 9.87 -3.13
CA ASN A 95 -18.84 10.46 -4.26
C ASN A 95 -17.42 10.85 -3.87
N GLU A 96 -17.23 11.47 -2.72
CA GLU A 96 -15.92 11.85 -2.19
C GLU A 96 -15.07 10.61 -1.88
N ARG A 97 -15.68 9.56 -1.31
CA ARG A 97 -15.02 8.26 -1.11
C ARG A 97 -14.51 7.66 -2.43
N ALA A 98 -15.33 7.74 -3.48
CA ALA A 98 -14.95 7.24 -4.80
C ALA A 98 -13.78 8.05 -5.39
N GLN A 99 -13.77 9.38 -5.23
CA GLN A 99 -12.67 10.23 -5.68
C GLN A 99 -11.36 9.95 -4.95
N VAL A 100 -11.41 9.82 -3.61
CA VAL A 100 -10.23 9.46 -2.81
C VAL A 100 -9.68 8.08 -3.20
N ARG A 101 -10.57 7.09 -3.39
CA ARG A 101 -10.16 5.77 -3.84
C ARG A 101 -9.61 5.76 -5.27
N ALA A 102 -10.12 6.62 -6.16
CA ALA A 102 -9.60 6.75 -7.51
C ALA A 102 -8.14 7.26 -7.51
N LEU A 103 -7.83 8.27 -6.69
CA LEU A 103 -6.45 8.74 -6.51
C LEU A 103 -5.55 7.64 -5.94
N ALA A 104 -5.99 6.92 -4.92
CA ALA A 104 -5.26 5.80 -4.36
C ALA A 104 -5.06 4.67 -5.39
N ALA A 105 -6.08 4.36 -6.19
CA ALA A 105 -6.03 3.32 -7.21
C ALA A 105 -5.07 3.65 -8.35
N LEU A 106 -4.92 4.91 -8.76
CA LEU A 106 -3.92 5.31 -9.73
C LEU A 106 -2.52 4.82 -9.34
N VAL A 107 -2.14 5.01 -8.09
CA VAL A 107 -0.86 4.52 -7.57
C VAL A 107 -0.90 3.00 -7.36
N GLY A 108 -1.97 2.50 -6.72
CA GLY A 108 -2.09 1.12 -6.30
C GLY A 108 -2.33 0.11 -7.42
N CYS A 109 -2.98 0.52 -8.51
CA CYS A 109 -3.35 -0.36 -9.63
C CYS A 109 -2.52 -0.09 -10.90
N ASP A 110 -2.18 1.17 -11.18
CA ASP A 110 -1.63 1.53 -12.48
C ASP A 110 -0.13 1.90 -12.45
N ILE A 111 0.40 2.30 -11.29
CA ILE A 111 1.84 2.62 -11.15
C ILE A 111 2.58 1.49 -10.45
N HIS A 112 2.26 1.20 -9.19
CA HIS A 112 3.04 0.30 -8.35
C HIS A 112 3.14 -1.13 -8.89
N PRO A 113 2.04 -1.81 -9.30
CA PRO A 113 2.11 -3.22 -9.67
C PRO A 113 3.02 -3.51 -10.86
N ILE A 114 3.03 -2.63 -11.87
CA ILE A 114 3.83 -2.80 -13.08
C ILE A 114 5.30 -2.36 -12.88
N ASN A 115 5.61 -1.63 -11.81
CA ASN A 115 6.96 -1.26 -11.40
C ASN A 115 7.45 -2.09 -10.20
N ASN A 116 6.70 -3.09 -9.77
CA ASN A 116 7.07 -3.98 -8.67
C ASN A 116 8.31 -4.81 -9.03
N ARG A 117 9.14 -5.10 -8.01
CA ARG A 117 10.36 -5.90 -8.16
C ARG A 117 10.17 -7.15 -9.02
N ARG A 118 9.10 -7.93 -8.81
CA ARG A 118 8.84 -9.17 -9.57
C ARG A 118 8.70 -8.93 -11.08
N ILE A 119 8.11 -7.80 -11.48
CA ILE A 119 7.97 -7.42 -12.89
C ILE A 119 9.33 -7.00 -13.44
N LEU A 120 10.05 -6.15 -12.73
CA LEU A 120 11.38 -5.69 -13.17
C LEU A 120 12.38 -6.85 -13.26
N GLU A 121 12.34 -7.81 -12.33
CA GLU A 121 13.15 -9.03 -12.41
C GLU A 121 12.76 -9.91 -13.61
N TYR A 122 11.45 -10.01 -13.92
CA TYR A 122 10.99 -10.72 -15.10
C TYR A 122 11.51 -10.07 -16.39
N LEU A 123 11.42 -8.76 -16.50
CA LEU A 123 11.95 -8.01 -17.64
C LEU A 123 13.43 -8.26 -17.83
N ARG A 124 14.23 -8.23 -16.75
CA ARG A 124 15.68 -8.52 -16.81
C ARG A 124 15.96 -9.95 -17.21
N LYS A 125 15.37 -10.92 -16.50
CA LYS A 125 15.76 -12.33 -16.59
C LYS A 125 15.12 -13.05 -17.79
N GLN A 126 13.89 -12.71 -18.16
CA GLN A 126 13.16 -13.39 -19.20
C GLN A 126 13.19 -12.65 -20.54
N LEU A 127 13.19 -11.31 -20.50
CA LEU A 127 13.19 -10.49 -21.71
C LEU A 127 14.54 -9.85 -22.03
N GLY A 128 15.56 -10.07 -21.19
CA GLY A 128 16.91 -9.55 -21.41
C GLY A 128 17.04 -8.02 -21.34
N ALA A 129 16.10 -7.36 -20.65
CA ALA A 129 16.14 -5.90 -20.50
C ALA A 129 17.35 -5.47 -19.68
N ASP A 130 18.14 -4.56 -20.22
CA ASP A 130 19.23 -3.90 -19.49
C ASP A 130 18.71 -2.80 -18.55
N GLU A 131 19.58 -2.21 -17.74
CA GLU A 131 19.18 -1.18 -16.78
C GLU A 131 18.63 0.09 -17.46
N ALA A 132 19.08 0.41 -18.66
CA ALA A 132 18.54 1.56 -19.41
C ALA A 132 17.08 1.30 -19.81
N ALA A 133 16.77 0.10 -20.30
CA ALA A 133 15.41 -0.33 -20.63
C ALA A 133 14.52 -0.38 -19.37
N ILE A 134 15.02 -0.88 -18.24
CA ILE A 134 14.31 -0.90 -16.96
C ILE A 134 13.99 0.53 -16.48
N ASN A 135 14.96 1.43 -16.53
CA ASN A 135 14.76 2.83 -16.16
C ASN A 135 13.74 3.53 -17.08
N THR A 136 13.79 3.24 -18.39
CA THR A 136 12.80 3.75 -19.35
C THR A 136 11.39 3.22 -19.04
N TRP A 137 11.27 1.92 -18.76
CA TRP A 137 10.01 1.32 -18.33
C TRP A 137 9.43 2.04 -17.11
N CYS A 138 10.22 2.14 -16.05
CA CYS A 138 9.77 2.79 -14.81
C CYS A 138 9.39 4.25 -15.04
N ALA A 139 10.22 5.03 -15.75
CA ALA A 139 9.96 6.42 -16.04
C ALA A 139 8.66 6.61 -16.84
N THR A 140 8.42 5.77 -17.84
CA THR A 140 7.21 5.83 -18.67
C THR A 140 5.93 5.72 -17.83
N TRP A 141 5.84 4.66 -17.04
CA TRP A 141 4.60 4.39 -16.31
C TRP A 141 4.42 5.24 -15.06
N ILE A 142 5.51 5.59 -14.38
CA ILE A 142 5.49 6.49 -13.23
C ILE A 142 5.09 7.89 -13.68
N THR A 143 5.70 8.41 -14.74
CA THR A 143 5.38 9.76 -15.25
C THR A 143 3.94 9.83 -15.74
N ALA A 144 3.49 8.87 -16.57
CA ALA A 144 2.12 8.85 -17.07
C ALA A 144 1.09 8.80 -15.92
N GLY A 145 1.35 7.99 -14.90
CA GLY A 145 0.45 7.88 -13.74
C GLY A 145 0.43 9.14 -12.89
N PHE A 146 1.59 9.73 -12.59
CA PHE A 146 1.63 10.95 -11.78
C PHE A 146 1.22 12.21 -12.53
N ASP A 147 1.40 12.30 -13.85
CA ASP A 147 0.84 13.39 -14.64
C ASP A 147 -0.70 13.41 -14.56
N ALA A 148 -1.33 12.22 -14.62
CA ALA A 148 -2.78 12.09 -14.41
C ALA A 148 -3.18 12.45 -12.97
N TYR A 149 -2.40 12.00 -11.98
CA TYR A 149 -2.64 12.29 -10.57
C TYR A 149 -2.59 13.80 -10.30
N GLU A 150 -1.55 14.50 -10.78
CA GLU A 150 -1.39 15.94 -10.66
C GLU A 150 -2.54 16.71 -11.31
N ALA A 151 -2.98 16.29 -12.52
CA ALA A 151 -4.12 16.91 -13.19
C ALA A 151 -5.42 16.76 -12.38
N LEU A 152 -5.66 15.59 -11.78
CA LEU A 152 -6.81 15.35 -10.92
C LEU A 152 -6.74 16.18 -9.63
N LEU A 153 -5.56 16.27 -9.01
CA LEU A 153 -5.36 17.14 -7.85
C LEU A 153 -5.62 18.60 -8.18
N ALA A 154 -5.10 19.09 -9.32
CA ALA A 154 -5.28 20.48 -9.74
C ALA A 154 -6.75 20.82 -9.98
N ALA A 155 -7.54 19.87 -10.49
CA ALA A 155 -8.97 20.02 -10.75
C ALA A 155 -9.85 19.82 -9.51
N ASN A 156 -9.31 19.30 -8.41
CA ASN A 156 -10.09 18.99 -7.20
C ASN A 156 -10.34 20.26 -6.37
N PRO A 157 -11.58 20.75 -6.25
CA PRO A 157 -11.89 21.94 -5.44
C PRO A 157 -11.72 21.70 -3.93
N LEU A 158 -11.70 20.46 -3.49
CA LEU A 158 -11.50 20.06 -2.09
C LEU A 158 -10.02 19.82 -1.74
N ARG A 159 -9.10 20.00 -2.69
CA ARG A 159 -7.67 19.98 -2.42
C ARG A 159 -7.30 21.10 -1.45
N SER A 160 -6.60 20.76 -0.37
CA SER A 160 -6.14 21.70 0.62
C SER A 160 -4.73 21.30 1.09
N ARG A 161 -4.56 21.08 2.39
CA ARG A 161 -3.29 20.63 2.98
C ARG A 161 -2.89 19.23 2.49
N PHE A 162 -3.89 18.39 2.24
CA PHE A 162 -3.74 17.03 1.74
C PHE A 162 -4.41 16.89 0.36
N SER A 163 -4.28 15.74 -0.26
CA SER A 163 -4.88 15.45 -1.56
C SER A 163 -6.39 15.67 -1.57
N PHE A 164 -7.04 15.53 -0.41
CA PHE A 164 -8.47 15.71 -0.25
C PHE A 164 -8.81 16.30 1.14
N GLY A 165 -8.87 17.62 1.25
CA GLY A 165 -9.21 18.34 2.48
C GLY A 165 -8.03 18.57 3.41
N ASP A 166 -8.33 18.81 4.69
CA ASP A 166 -7.37 19.23 5.71
C ASP A 166 -6.85 18.09 6.59
N SER A 167 -7.28 16.87 6.34
CA SER A 167 -6.84 15.66 7.02
C SER A 167 -6.34 14.63 6.01
N PRO A 168 -5.34 13.79 6.36
CA PRO A 168 -4.86 12.76 5.47
C PRO A 168 -5.96 11.75 5.15
N THR A 169 -6.01 11.32 3.90
CA THR A 169 -6.92 10.29 3.40
C THR A 169 -6.13 9.09 2.86
N VAL A 170 -6.85 8.06 2.43
CA VAL A 170 -6.24 6.92 1.73
C VAL A 170 -5.45 7.38 0.49
N ALA A 171 -5.84 8.47 -0.18
CA ALA A 171 -5.07 9.04 -1.29
C ALA A 171 -3.65 9.48 -0.89
N ASP A 172 -3.48 9.98 0.35
CA ASP A 172 -2.17 10.42 0.87
C ASP A 172 -1.34 9.25 1.43
N VAL A 173 -1.98 8.11 1.67
CA VAL A 173 -1.34 6.87 2.14
C VAL A 173 -0.65 6.13 0.99
N TYR A 174 -1.13 6.27 -0.25
CA TYR A 174 -0.63 5.58 -1.43
C TYR A 174 0.50 6.32 -2.11
#